data_c79dded38969641302045ea125163505
#
_entry.id   c79dded38969641302045ea125163505
#
_cell.length_a   1.000
_cell.length_b   1.000
_cell.length_c   1.000
_cell.angle_alpha   90.00
_cell.angle_beta   90.00
_cell.angle_gamma   90.00
#
_symmetry.space_group_name_H-M   'P 1'
#
loop_
_entity.id
_entity.type
_entity.pdbx_description
1 polymer ?
#
loop_
_entity_poly.entity_id
_entity_poly.type
_entity_poly.pdbx_seq_one_letter_code
_entity_poly.pdbx_strand_id
1 'polypeptide(L)'
;IERKGAVTGLITTAGFADTLEIGRERKYELYDLAIAKPEPLVPRHLRLEVTERTRADGRIARRLAALMLAARAAALAKAGVEAIAVVFLHAYANPRHEAEAARLIAKRHPGIAVTTSHEVAPEIREYERASTTAANAYIKPLAQKYLALMARRVSELGIRSPLLLMLSSGGLTHLQEAQRVPVQMLESGPAA
;
A
#
# COMPACT_ATOMS: atom_id res chain seq x y z
N ILE A 1 -4.78 15.04 -1.44
CA ILE A 1 -5.67 16.21 -1.26
C ILE A 1 -6.79 16.18 -2.30
N GLU A 2 -6.47 16.04 -3.57
CA GLU A 2 -7.46 16.05 -4.67
C GLU A 2 -8.22 14.73 -4.83
N ARG A 3 -7.87 13.69 -4.11
CA ARG A 3 -8.47 12.35 -4.21
C ARG A 3 -8.46 11.75 -5.63
N LYS A 4 -7.42 12.02 -6.42
CA LYS A 4 -7.23 11.56 -7.81
C LYS A 4 -6.33 10.32 -7.95
N GLY A 5 -6.07 9.60 -6.87
CA GLY A 5 -5.27 8.38 -6.89
C GLY A 5 -6.03 7.18 -7.49
N ALA A 6 -5.36 6.05 -7.57
CA ALA A 6 -5.89 4.82 -8.12
C ALA A 6 -7.04 4.23 -7.29
N VAL A 7 -8.00 3.60 -7.93
CA VAL A 7 -9.00 2.78 -7.22
C VAL A 7 -8.27 1.64 -6.52
N THR A 8 -8.28 1.66 -5.19
CA THR A 8 -7.42 0.79 -4.37
C THR A 8 -8.23 -0.22 -3.59
N GLY A 9 -7.80 -1.48 -3.63
CA GLY A 9 -8.30 -2.56 -2.78
C GLY A 9 -7.32 -2.90 -1.66
N LEU A 10 -7.82 -3.50 -0.58
CA LEU A 10 -7.03 -4.04 0.52
C LEU A 10 -7.27 -5.53 0.65
N ILE A 11 -6.21 -6.32 0.75
CA ILE A 11 -6.26 -7.72 1.16
C ILE A 11 -5.54 -7.85 2.50
N THR A 12 -6.26 -8.35 3.49
CA THR A 12 -5.75 -8.46 4.86
C THR A 12 -6.02 -9.83 5.48
N THR A 13 -5.44 -10.09 6.65
CA THR A 13 -5.73 -11.27 7.48
C THR A 13 -7.20 -11.30 7.88
N ALA A 14 -7.82 -12.49 7.88
CA ALA A 14 -9.21 -12.68 8.33
C ALA A 14 -9.44 -12.08 9.73
N GLY A 15 -10.50 -11.27 9.88
CA GLY A 15 -10.86 -10.52 11.08
C GLY A 15 -10.24 -9.12 11.18
N PHE A 16 -9.50 -8.64 10.16
CA PHE A 16 -8.78 -7.34 10.19
C PHE A 16 -9.20 -6.35 9.08
N ALA A 17 -10.31 -6.58 8.38
CA ALA A 17 -10.79 -5.67 7.34
C ALA A 17 -11.19 -4.30 7.87
N ASP A 18 -11.56 -4.20 9.14
CA ASP A 18 -12.03 -2.97 9.78
C ASP A 18 -10.92 -2.14 10.46
N THR A 19 -9.66 -2.59 10.38
CA THR A 19 -8.51 -1.89 10.96
C THR A 19 -8.43 -0.41 10.52
N LEU A 20 -8.69 -0.12 9.23
CA LEU A 20 -8.71 1.26 8.71
C LEU A 20 -9.90 2.08 9.24
N GLU A 21 -11.01 1.44 9.59
CA GLU A 21 -12.20 2.08 10.14
C GLU A 21 -12.04 2.39 11.63
N ILE A 22 -11.53 1.40 12.37
CA ILE A 22 -11.28 1.51 13.81
C ILE A 22 -10.23 2.58 14.08
N GLY A 23 -9.15 2.59 13.28
CA GLY A 23 -8.04 3.53 13.42
C GLY A 23 -7.34 3.38 14.77
N ARG A 24 -7.09 4.49 15.43
CA ARG A 24 -6.50 4.55 16.79
C ARG A 24 -7.55 4.69 17.89
N GLU A 25 -8.83 4.51 17.58
CA GLU A 25 -9.96 4.70 18.51
C GLU A 25 -10.02 6.10 19.15
N ARG A 26 -9.35 7.09 18.54
CA ARG A 26 -9.35 8.49 19.03
C ARG A 26 -10.51 9.27 18.42
N LYS A 27 -11.19 10.07 19.24
CA LYS A 27 -12.05 11.14 18.74
C LYS A 27 -11.16 12.32 18.36
N TYR A 28 -11.41 12.93 17.20
CA TYR A 28 -10.70 14.14 16.76
C TYR A 28 -11.11 15.35 17.61
N GLU A 29 -12.39 15.39 18.04
CA GLU A 29 -12.94 16.36 18.95
C GLU A 29 -13.78 15.63 20.02
N LEU A 30 -13.47 15.82 21.29
CA LEU A 30 -14.06 15.02 22.37
C LEU A 30 -15.54 15.35 22.61
N TYR A 31 -15.91 16.61 22.38
CA TYR A 31 -17.25 17.15 22.69
C TYR A 31 -18.16 17.24 21.46
N ASP A 32 -17.65 17.03 20.26
CA ASP A 32 -18.48 17.01 19.06
C ASP A 32 -19.07 15.61 18.84
N LEU A 33 -20.39 15.50 19.03
CA LEU A 33 -21.12 14.25 18.83
C LEU A 33 -21.40 13.95 17.35
N ALA A 34 -21.30 14.94 16.48
CA ALA A 34 -21.57 14.83 15.04
C ALA A 34 -20.30 14.66 14.19
N ILE A 35 -19.13 14.59 14.83
CA ILE A 35 -17.87 14.50 14.10
C ILE A 35 -17.80 13.22 13.25
N ALA A 36 -17.60 13.40 11.96
CA ALA A 36 -17.37 12.30 11.04
C ALA A 36 -15.85 12.04 10.89
N LYS A 37 -15.47 10.76 10.89
CA LYS A 37 -14.09 10.38 10.54
C LYS A 37 -13.82 10.69 9.07
N PRO A 38 -12.56 11.06 8.72
CA PRO A 38 -12.18 11.18 7.32
C PRO A 38 -12.45 9.86 6.58
N GLU A 39 -12.99 9.97 5.37
CA GLU A 39 -13.25 8.80 4.54
C GLU A 39 -11.94 8.07 4.21
N PRO A 40 -11.83 6.76 4.51
CA PRO A 40 -10.65 5.97 4.19
C PRO A 40 -10.36 5.92 2.69
N LEU A 41 -9.07 5.86 2.31
CA LEU A 41 -8.64 5.74 0.91
C LEU A 41 -9.12 4.43 0.25
N VAL A 42 -9.36 3.40 1.05
CA VAL A 42 -9.92 2.13 0.59
C VAL A 42 -11.31 1.98 1.18
N PRO A 43 -12.38 2.06 0.38
CA PRO A 43 -13.76 1.85 0.85
C PRO A 43 -13.96 0.46 1.45
N ARG A 44 -14.89 0.31 2.40
CA ARG A 44 -15.10 -0.95 3.13
C ARG A 44 -15.37 -2.16 2.21
N HIS A 45 -16.11 -1.97 1.12
CA HIS A 45 -16.44 -3.03 0.17
C HIS A 45 -15.25 -3.52 -0.66
N LEU A 46 -14.15 -2.76 -0.71
CA LEU A 46 -12.89 -3.15 -1.37
C LEU A 46 -11.83 -3.67 -0.38
N ARG A 47 -12.19 -3.90 0.89
CA ARG A 47 -11.34 -4.53 1.91
C ARG A 47 -11.73 -5.99 2.07
N LEU A 48 -10.90 -6.88 1.53
CA LEU A 48 -11.18 -8.31 1.50
C LEU A 48 -10.21 -9.07 2.40
N GLU A 49 -10.73 -10.13 3.00
CA GLU A 49 -10.00 -10.95 3.94
C GLU A 49 -9.56 -12.27 3.34
N VAL A 50 -8.38 -12.74 3.78
CA VAL A 50 -7.82 -14.03 3.41
C VAL A 50 -7.39 -14.78 4.66
N THR A 51 -7.69 -16.08 4.67
CA THR A 51 -7.25 -16.96 5.75
C THR A 51 -5.74 -17.19 5.66
N GLU A 52 -5.04 -16.67 6.63
CA GLU A 52 -3.62 -16.87 6.91
C GLU A 52 -3.36 -16.48 8.37
N ARG A 53 -2.23 -16.84 8.97
CA ARG A 53 -1.82 -16.33 10.27
C ARG A 53 -0.33 -16.46 10.49
N THR A 54 0.35 -15.37 10.66
CA THR A 54 1.69 -15.26 11.24
C THR A 54 1.58 -14.81 12.68
N ARG A 55 2.38 -15.38 13.60
CA ARG A 55 2.47 -14.96 15.00
C ARG A 55 3.49 -13.84 15.19
N ALA A 56 3.46 -13.18 16.34
CA ALA A 56 4.41 -12.10 16.66
C ALA A 56 5.87 -12.56 16.68
N ASP A 57 6.13 -13.84 16.95
CA ASP A 57 7.44 -14.46 16.90
C ASP A 57 7.89 -14.87 15.46
N GLY A 58 7.08 -14.52 14.45
CA GLY A 58 7.33 -14.85 13.06
C GLY A 58 6.95 -16.27 12.62
N ARG A 59 6.48 -17.13 13.54
CA ARG A 59 6.04 -18.49 13.18
C ARG A 59 4.72 -18.44 12.42
N ILE A 60 4.61 -19.26 11.38
CA ILE A 60 3.37 -19.43 10.62
C ILE A 60 2.44 -20.38 11.39
N ALA A 61 1.36 -19.83 11.94
CA ALA A 61 0.31 -20.61 12.62
C ALA A 61 -0.71 -21.17 11.61
N ARG A 62 -0.96 -20.47 10.50
CA ARG A 62 -1.85 -20.91 9.42
C ARG A 62 -1.27 -20.47 8.08
N ARG A 63 -1.16 -21.39 7.15
CA ARG A 63 -0.66 -21.10 5.80
C ARG A 63 -1.60 -20.18 5.03
N LEU A 64 -1.08 -19.43 4.08
CA LEU A 64 -1.85 -18.61 3.17
C LEU A 64 -2.81 -19.47 2.32
N ALA A 65 -4.10 -19.15 2.38
CA ALA A 65 -5.12 -19.79 1.55
C ALA A 65 -5.06 -19.27 0.11
N ALA A 66 -4.15 -19.80 -0.70
CA ALA A 66 -3.84 -19.32 -2.05
C ALA A 66 -5.05 -19.28 -2.99
N LEU A 67 -5.97 -20.25 -2.90
CA LEU A 67 -7.21 -20.24 -3.70
C LEU A 67 -8.14 -19.11 -3.28
N MET A 68 -8.28 -18.86 -1.98
CA MET A 68 -9.06 -17.74 -1.46
C MET A 68 -8.43 -16.41 -1.89
N LEU A 69 -7.11 -16.27 -1.77
CA LEU A 69 -6.39 -15.09 -2.26
C LEU A 69 -6.66 -14.83 -3.74
N ALA A 70 -6.59 -15.86 -4.58
CA ALA A 70 -6.88 -15.73 -6.00
C ALA A 70 -8.31 -15.27 -6.28
N ALA A 71 -9.29 -15.81 -5.56
CA ALA A 71 -10.69 -15.38 -5.66
C ALA A 71 -10.89 -13.94 -5.22
N ARG A 72 -10.25 -13.51 -4.12
CA ARG A 72 -10.31 -12.14 -3.62
C ARG A 72 -9.66 -11.14 -4.60
N ALA A 73 -8.49 -11.48 -5.13
CA ALA A 73 -7.83 -10.65 -6.14
C ALA A 73 -8.67 -10.52 -7.42
N ALA A 74 -9.29 -11.61 -7.88
CA ALA A 74 -10.20 -11.57 -9.03
C ALA A 74 -11.45 -10.72 -8.77
N ALA A 75 -12.01 -10.76 -7.55
CA ALA A 75 -13.14 -9.92 -7.16
C ALA A 75 -12.76 -8.43 -7.19
N LEU A 76 -11.59 -8.05 -6.66
CA LEU A 76 -11.08 -6.68 -6.73
C LEU A 76 -10.81 -6.25 -8.17
N ALA A 77 -10.23 -7.10 -9.00
CA ALA A 77 -10.01 -6.82 -10.41
C ALA A 77 -11.34 -6.56 -11.16
N LYS A 78 -12.38 -7.39 -10.88
CA LYS A 78 -13.73 -7.20 -11.43
C LYS A 78 -14.37 -5.88 -10.96
N ALA A 79 -14.06 -5.43 -9.75
CA ALA A 79 -14.53 -4.16 -9.19
C ALA A 79 -13.75 -2.93 -9.76
N GLY A 80 -12.85 -3.12 -10.71
CA GLY A 80 -12.10 -2.02 -11.35
C GLY A 80 -10.93 -1.50 -10.51
N VAL A 81 -10.42 -2.29 -9.58
CA VAL A 81 -9.27 -1.90 -8.75
C VAL A 81 -8.00 -1.85 -9.59
N GLU A 82 -7.26 -0.75 -9.50
CA GLU A 82 -5.99 -0.50 -10.21
C GLU A 82 -4.77 -0.81 -9.33
N ALA A 83 -4.95 -0.78 -7.99
CA ALA A 83 -3.90 -1.08 -7.04
C ALA A 83 -4.41 -1.91 -5.86
N ILE A 84 -3.60 -2.84 -5.35
CA ILE A 84 -3.92 -3.67 -4.18
C ILE A 84 -2.86 -3.49 -3.11
N ALA A 85 -3.28 -3.07 -1.92
CA ALA A 85 -2.50 -3.13 -0.69
C ALA A 85 -2.66 -4.52 -0.05
N VAL A 86 -1.56 -5.19 0.27
CA VAL A 86 -1.55 -6.46 1.01
C VAL A 86 -0.96 -6.20 2.39
N VAL A 87 -1.76 -6.43 3.43
CA VAL A 87 -1.39 -6.15 4.82
C VAL A 87 -1.77 -7.33 5.69
N PHE A 88 -0.81 -8.20 5.98
CA PHE A 88 -1.03 -9.34 6.85
C PHE A 88 -0.46 -9.10 8.26
N LEU A 89 -1.07 -9.75 9.22
CA LEU A 89 -0.63 -9.67 10.60
C LEU A 89 0.82 -10.14 10.74
N HIS A 90 1.61 -9.36 11.51
CA HIS A 90 3.01 -9.64 11.81
C HIS A 90 3.92 -9.86 10.59
N ALA A 91 3.57 -9.26 9.43
CA ALA A 91 4.40 -9.33 8.23
C ALA A 91 5.78 -8.67 8.41
N TYR A 92 5.92 -7.74 9.35
CA TYR A 92 7.20 -7.17 9.76
C TYR A 92 8.16 -8.22 10.38
N ALA A 93 7.62 -9.23 11.07
CA ALA A 93 8.39 -10.33 11.66
C ALA A 93 8.66 -11.47 10.66
N ASN A 94 7.71 -11.71 9.74
CA ASN A 94 7.87 -12.71 8.68
C ASN A 94 7.06 -12.32 7.44
N PRO A 95 7.72 -11.80 6.39
CA PRO A 95 7.06 -11.27 5.18
C PRO A 95 6.59 -12.34 4.21
N ARG A 96 6.84 -13.62 4.46
CA ARG A 96 6.65 -14.72 3.51
C ARG A 96 5.25 -14.75 2.88
N HIS A 97 4.19 -14.58 3.66
CA HIS A 97 2.82 -14.62 3.14
C HIS A 97 2.51 -13.41 2.25
N GLU A 98 2.97 -12.21 2.61
CA GLU A 98 2.79 -11.02 1.75
C GLU A 98 3.58 -11.13 0.45
N ALA A 99 4.83 -11.60 0.50
CA ALA A 99 5.64 -11.82 -0.68
C ALA A 99 5.02 -12.89 -1.61
N GLU A 100 4.48 -13.98 -1.03
CA GLU A 100 3.76 -15.00 -1.79
C GLU A 100 2.47 -14.42 -2.41
N ALA A 101 1.70 -13.64 -1.65
CA ALA A 101 0.48 -13.00 -2.12
C ALA A 101 0.77 -12.03 -3.27
N ALA A 102 1.76 -11.15 -3.13
CA ALA A 102 2.15 -10.21 -4.17
C ALA A 102 2.53 -10.93 -5.48
N ARG A 103 3.35 -11.99 -5.40
CA ARG A 103 3.74 -12.79 -6.56
C ARG A 103 2.53 -13.46 -7.23
N LEU A 104 1.61 -14.01 -6.46
CA LEU A 104 0.41 -14.67 -6.99
C LEU A 104 -0.54 -13.69 -7.66
N ILE A 105 -0.73 -12.50 -7.08
CA ILE A 105 -1.58 -11.44 -7.64
C ILE A 105 -0.94 -10.91 -8.92
N ALA A 106 0.33 -10.51 -8.90
CA ALA A 106 1.03 -9.99 -10.07
C ALA A 106 1.04 -10.97 -11.25
N LYS A 107 1.18 -12.27 -10.98
CA LYS A 107 1.13 -13.30 -12.03
C LYS A 107 -0.25 -13.39 -12.71
N ARG A 108 -1.36 -13.22 -11.95
CA ARG A 108 -2.72 -13.38 -12.48
C ARG A 108 -3.30 -12.08 -13.01
N HIS A 109 -2.89 -10.96 -12.45
CA HIS A 109 -3.40 -9.61 -12.73
C HIS A 109 -2.25 -8.64 -12.96
N PRO A 110 -1.46 -8.78 -14.04
CA PRO A 110 -0.24 -7.98 -14.27
C PRO A 110 -0.51 -6.47 -14.44
N GLY A 111 -1.77 -6.08 -14.72
CA GLY A 111 -2.18 -4.68 -14.79
C GLY A 111 -2.48 -4.03 -13.45
N ILE A 112 -2.50 -4.80 -12.35
CA ILE A 112 -2.80 -4.27 -11.01
C ILE A 112 -1.48 -4.05 -10.26
N ALA A 113 -1.27 -2.82 -9.78
CA ALA A 113 -0.11 -2.50 -8.95
C ALA A 113 -0.27 -3.12 -7.54
N VAL A 114 0.72 -3.88 -7.10
CA VAL A 114 0.70 -4.49 -5.75
C VAL A 114 1.67 -3.77 -4.84
N THR A 115 1.24 -3.54 -3.60
CA THR A 115 2.05 -2.98 -2.52
C THR A 115 1.90 -3.86 -1.29
N THR A 116 3.01 -4.25 -0.68
CA THR A 116 3.03 -5.07 0.53
C THR A 116 3.45 -4.25 1.74
N SER A 117 2.88 -4.54 2.91
CA SER A 117 3.14 -3.74 4.10
C SER A 117 4.57 -3.89 4.63
N HIS A 118 5.17 -5.06 4.48
CA HIS A 118 6.55 -5.29 4.92
C HIS A 118 7.59 -4.50 4.11
N GLU A 119 7.26 -4.09 2.87
CA GLU A 119 8.14 -3.25 2.05
C GLU A 119 7.99 -1.75 2.34
N VAL A 120 6.79 -1.32 2.74
CA VAL A 120 6.45 0.11 2.88
C VAL A 120 6.61 0.59 4.32
N ALA A 121 6.13 -0.19 5.28
CA ALA A 121 6.09 0.16 6.70
C ALA A 121 6.25 -1.09 7.57
N PRO A 122 7.47 -1.63 7.74
CA PRO A 122 7.71 -2.84 8.52
C PRO A 122 7.61 -2.60 10.03
N GLU A 123 6.49 -2.06 10.49
CA GLU A 123 6.24 -1.66 11.86
C GLU A 123 5.22 -2.58 12.55
N ILE A 124 5.18 -2.56 13.89
CA ILE A 124 4.37 -3.49 14.69
C ILE A 124 2.87 -3.16 14.71
N ARG A 125 2.46 -1.93 14.44
CA ARG A 125 1.08 -1.47 14.58
C ARG A 125 0.26 -1.68 13.31
N GLU A 126 -0.86 -2.36 13.43
CA GLU A 126 -1.70 -2.77 12.28
C GLU A 126 -2.30 -1.58 11.53
N TYR A 127 -2.80 -0.58 12.27
CA TYR A 127 -3.43 0.59 11.65
C TYR A 127 -2.43 1.45 10.88
N GLU A 128 -1.32 1.83 11.50
CA GLU A 128 -0.28 2.65 10.87
C GLU A 128 0.27 1.96 9.62
N ARG A 129 0.53 0.67 9.73
CA ARG A 129 1.03 -0.14 8.62
C ARG A 129 0.00 -0.24 7.50
N ALA A 130 -1.28 -0.52 7.82
CA ALA A 130 -2.36 -0.60 6.84
C ALA A 130 -2.62 0.75 6.17
N SER A 131 -2.64 1.84 6.93
CA SER A 131 -2.87 3.19 6.43
C SER A 131 -1.76 3.63 5.47
N THR A 132 -0.49 3.46 5.87
CA THR A 132 0.67 3.81 5.03
C THR A 132 0.73 2.95 3.77
N THR A 133 0.45 1.65 3.88
CA THR A 133 0.43 0.74 2.73
C THR A 133 -0.71 1.07 1.75
N ALA A 134 -1.89 1.40 2.27
CA ALA A 134 -3.02 1.85 1.45
C ALA A 134 -2.72 3.17 0.74
N ALA A 135 -2.10 4.13 1.44
CA ALA A 135 -1.68 5.39 0.84
C ALA A 135 -0.64 5.17 -0.28
N ASN A 136 0.35 4.30 -0.04
CA ASN A 136 1.33 3.95 -1.06
C ASN A 136 0.68 3.29 -2.28
N ALA A 137 -0.22 2.31 -2.07
CA ALA A 137 -0.93 1.66 -3.17
C ALA A 137 -1.78 2.66 -3.97
N TYR A 138 -2.44 3.59 -3.28
CA TYR A 138 -3.29 4.62 -3.88
C TYR A 138 -2.53 5.57 -4.82
N ILE A 139 -1.31 5.98 -4.45
CA ILE A 139 -0.51 6.92 -5.26
C ILE A 139 0.43 6.23 -6.24
N LYS A 140 0.75 4.95 -6.04
CA LYS A 140 1.79 4.23 -6.79
C LYS A 140 1.60 4.25 -8.31
N PRO A 141 0.43 3.95 -8.89
CA PRO A 141 0.26 3.98 -10.35
C PRO A 141 0.48 5.37 -10.95
N LEU A 142 0.02 6.42 -10.26
CA LEU A 142 0.20 7.81 -10.69
C LEU A 142 1.68 8.22 -10.63
N ALA A 143 2.33 7.93 -9.49
CA ALA A 143 3.75 8.23 -9.30
C ALA A 143 4.63 7.50 -10.31
N GLN A 144 4.37 6.22 -10.59
CA GLN A 144 5.10 5.44 -11.58
C GLN A 144 5.02 6.04 -12.98
N LYS A 145 3.82 6.44 -13.42
CA LYS A 145 3.62 7.09 -14.71
C LYS A 145 4.37 8.43 -14.80
N TYR A 146 4.25 9.26 -13.76
CA TYR A 146 4.93 10.55 -13.70
C TYR A 146 6.45 10.40 -13.73
N LEU A 147 7.00 9.55 -12.86
CA LEU A 147 8.44 9.34 -12.74
C LEU A 147 9.04 8.72 -14.00
N ALA A 148 8.32 7.81 -14.67
CA ALA A 148 8.75 7.22 -15.93
C ALA A 148 8.80 8.29 -17.06
N LEU A 149 7.77 9.15 -17.14
CA LEU A 149 7.74 10.25 -18.09
C LEU A 149 8.87 11.25 -17.84
N MET A 150 9.10 11.61 -16.57
CA MET A 150 10.17 12.52 -16.18
C MET A 150 11.55 11.96 -16.58
N ALA A 151 11.81 10.68 -16.27
CA ALA A 151 13.06 10.02 -16.64
C ALA A 151 13.28 10.03 -18.18
N ARG A 152 12.23 9.76 -18.93
CA ARG A 152 12.28 9.79 -20.40
C ARG A 152 12.63 11.19 -20.91
N ARG A 153 11.96 12.24 -20.41
CA ARG A 153 12.23 13.63 -20.83
C ARG A 153 13.64 14.09 -20.48
N VAL A 154 14.14 13.73 -19.28
CA VAL A 154 15.52 14.04 -18.88
C VAL A 154 16.53 13.37 -19.82
N SER A 155 16.28 12.12 -20.19
CA SER A 155 17.11 11.38 -21.16
C SER A 155 17.06 12.01 -22.58
N GLU A 156 15.88 12.45 -23.02
CA GLU A 156 15.68 13.15 -24.32
C GLU A 156 16.46 14.50 -24.40
N LEU A 157 16.68 15.14 -23.25
CA LEU A 157 17.53 16.33 -23.12
C LEU A 157 19.05 16.02 -23.13
N GLY A 158 19.43 14.75 -23.28
CA GLY A 158 20.83 14.32 -23.31
C GLY A 158 21.49 14.21 -21.94
N ILE A 159 20.74 14.37 -20.85
CA ILE A 159 21.25 14.22 -19.48
C ILE A 159 21.37 12.74 -19.15
N ARG A 160 22.60 12.26 -18.96
CA ARG A 160 22.95 10.86 -18.69
C ARG A 160 23.21 10.57 -17.21
N SER A 161 23.24 11.60 -16.37
CA SER A 161 23.44 11.45 -14.93
C SER A 161 22.29 10.70 -14.25
N PRO A 162 22.54 9.93 -13.19
CA PRO A 162 21.47 9.29 -12.41
C PRO A 162 20.47 10.33 -11.89
N LEU A 163 19.20 10.05 -12.08
CA LEU A 163 18.13 10.86 -11.52
C LEU A 163 17.90 10.45 -10.06
N LEU A 164 18.19 11.36 -9.15
CA LEU A 164 17.93 11.20 -7.73
C LEU A 164 16.72 12.05 -7.32
N LEU A 165 15.94 11.54 -6.40
CA LEU A 165 14.73 12.17 -5.89
C LEU A 165 14.90 12.43 -4.39
N MET A 166 14.41 13.59 -3.94
CA MET A 166 14.40 13.92 -2.52
C MET A 166 13.22 13.26 -1.83
N LEU A 167 13.47 12.68 -0.67
CA LEU A 167 12.46 12.11 0.22
C LEU A 167 11.94 13.16 1.19
N SER A 168 10.76 12.93 1.76
CA SER A 168 10.18 13.79 2.81
C SER A 168 11.08 13.91 4.06
N SER A 169 11.97 12.95 4.28
CA SER A 169 12.96 12.95 5.34
C SER A 169 14.21 13.80 5.03
N GLY A 170 14.32 14.41 3.85
CA GLY A 170 15.50 15.14 3.38
C GLY A 170 16.58 14.24 2.76
N GLY A 171 16.41 12.93 2.71
CA GLY A 171 17.33 12.01 2.04
C GLY A 171 17.13 11.94 0.53
N LEU A 172 18.10 11.36 -0.18
CA LEU A 172 18.03 11.12 -1.62
C LEU A 172 17.79 9.62 -1.90
N THR A 173 16.99 9.36 -2.92
CA THR A 173 16.71 7.99 -3.39
C THR A 173 16.81 7.89 -4.90
N HIS A 174 17.02 6.67 -5.39
CA HIS A 174 16.97 6.37 -6.82
C HIS A 174 15.54 6.27 -7.34
N LEU A 175 15.38 6.52 -8.65
CA LEU A 175 14.08 6.48 -9.34
C LEU A 175 13.30 5.18 -9.10
N GLN A 176 13.98 4.03 -9.14
CA GLN A 176 13.34 2.72 -8.96
C GLN A 176 12.73 2.57 -7.55
N GLU A 177 13.43 3.03 -6.52
CA GLU A 177 12.93 3.00 -5.15
C GLU A 177 11.75 3.97 -4.97
N ALA A 178 11.84 5.18 -5.53
CA ALA A 178 10.75 6.15 -5.54
C ALA A 178 9.48 5.62 -6.25
N GLN A 179 9.65 4.83 -7.30
CA GLN A 179 8.53 4.16 -7.99
C GLN A 179 7.95 3.00 -7.16
N ARG A 180 8.76 2.34 -6.33
CA ARG A 180 8.35 1.24 -5.46
C ARG A 180 7.59 1.74 -4.24
N VAL A 181 8.11 2.77 -3.57
CA VAL A 181 7.57 3.32 -2.33
C VAL A 181 7.37 4.84 -2.44
N PRO A 182 6.47 5.30 -3.33
CA PRO A 182 6.26 6.74 -3.55
C PRO A 182 5.69 7.49 -2.35
N VAL A 183 5.12 6.82 -1.36
CA VAL A 183 4.65 7.46 -0.12
C VAL A 183 5.76 8.21 0.61
N GLN A 184 7.02 7.81 0.45
CA GLN A 184 8.18 8.50 1.04
C GLN A 184 8.47 9.87 0.41
N MET A 185 7.86 10.19 -0.71
CA MET A 185 7.99 11.48 -1.39
C MET A 185 6.81 12.44 -1.11
N LEU A 186 5.78 11.99 -0.40
CA LEU A 186 4.72 12.89 0.05
C LEU A 186 5.35 13.99 0.91
N GLU A 187 5.00 15.24 0.66
CA GLU A 187 5.56 16.40 1.37
C GLU A 187 7.07 16.64 1.14
N SER A 188 7.67 16.05 0.10
CA SER A 188 9.08 16.32 -0.24
C SER A 188 9.32 17.75 -0.72
N GLY A 189 8.30 18.44 -1.25
CA GLY A 189 8.39 19.82 -1.66
C GLY A 189 8.85 20.78 -0.56
N PRO A 190 8.28 20.75 0.67
CA PRO A 190 8.78 21.55 1.79
C PRO A 190 10.16 21.13 2.31
N ALA A 191 10.63 19.93 2.01
CA ALA A 191 11.94 19.42 2.42
C ALA A 191 13.07 19.80 1.45
N ALA A 192 12.72 20.28 0.25
CA ALA A 192 13.64 20.75 -0.76
C ALA A 192 13.84 22.26 -0.65
#